data_1e7decc25aa08d492b48f61a7e5a2c3f
#
_entry.id   1e7decc25aa08d492b48f61a7e5a2c3f
#
_cell.length_a   1.000
_cell.length_b   1.000
_cell.length_c   1.000
_cell.angle_alpha   90.00
_cell.angle_beta   90.00
_cell.angle_gamma   90.00
#
_symmetry.space_group_name_H-M   'P 1'
#
loop_
_entity.id
_entity.type
_entity.pdbx_description
1 polymer ?
#
loop_
_entity_poly.entity_id
_entity_poly.type
_entity_poly.pdbx_seq_one_letter_code
_entity_poly.pdbx_strand_id
1 'polypeptide(L)'
;MILEPGHWVGRGSYRPVGETLGCGVEVDFDLTEEDAGKLIAARVESQDGAELDLTIWVVADEVGTYSVSVRGIGVDVDGTAKLEAEPHLGLLWSEDGGTHITFALFKARDAIGLRGFSRAGRAVLTWEVAIYPRRNVVSGDNIVAFDVRRPKLRG
;
A
#
# COMPACT_ATOMS: atom_id res chain seq x y z
N MET A 1 0.40 15.37 0.45
CA MET A 1 0.08 13.93 0.61
C MET A 1 1.09 13.31 1.55
N ILE A 2 0.66 12.43 2.44
CA ILE A 2 1.51 11.80 3.48
C ILE A 2 2.62 10.89 2.92
N LEU A 3 2.44 10.34 1.70
CA LEU A 3 3.44 9.54 0.98
C LEU A 3 4.33 10.45 0.13
N GLU A 4 5.64 10.26 0.25
CA GLU A 4 6.67 10.93 -0.52
C GLU A 4 7.07 10.10 -1.74
N PRO A 5 7.58 10.70 -2.84
CA PRO A 5 8.15 9.95 -3.95
C PRO A 5 9.26 8.99 -3.49
N GLY A 6 9.30 7.80 -4.08
CA GLY A 6 10.26 6.76 -3.74
C GLY A 6 9.68 5.36 -3.80
N HIS A 7 10.49 4.41 -3.36
CA HIS A 7 10.12 3.01 -3.30
C HIS A 7 9.61 2.63 -1.92
N TRP A 8 8.49 1.94 -1.87
CA TRP A 8 7.76 1.58 -0.65
C TRP A 8 7.44 0.10 -0.61
N VAL A 9 7.45 -0.46 0.57
CA VAL A 9 7.01 -1.83 0.82
C VAL A 9 5.99 -1.86 1.94
N GLY A 10 5.09 -2.83 1.91
CA GLY A 10 4.07 -2.94 2.93
C GLY A 10 3.71 -4.38 3.24
N ARG A 11 3.16 -4.59 4.43
CA ARG A 11 2.60 -5.86 4.88
C ARG A 11 1.30 -5.65 5.59
N GLY A 12 0.40 -6.56 5.38
CA GLY A 12 -0.91 -6.50 6.00
C GLY A 12 -1.75 -7.72 5.77
N SER A 13 -3.04 -7.53 5.79
CA SER A 13 -4.02 -8.60 5.53
C SER A 13 -5.30 -8.03 4.94
N TYR A 14 -6.03 -8.88 4.26
CA TYR A 14 -7.42 -8.64 3.89
C TYR A 14 -8.32 -9.73 4.47
N ARG A 15 -9.59 -9.41 4.65
CA ARG A 15 -10.57 -10.34 5.19
C ARG A 15 -11.94 -10.11 4.54
N PRO A 16 -12.50 -11.11 3.86
CA PRO A 16 -13.90 -11.11 3.46
C PRO A 16 -14.82 -11.03 4.69
N VAL A 17 -15.91 -10.30 4.57
CA VAL A 17 -16.93 -10.26 5.64
C VAL A 17 -17.51 -11.65 5.87
N GLY A 18 -17.57 -12.06 7.12
CA GLY A 18 -18.00 -13.41 7.53
C GLY A 18 -16.86 -14.41 7.76
N GLU A 19 -15.65 -14.11 7.29
CA GLU A 19 -14.48 -14.93 7.55
C GLU A 19 -13.84 -14.55 8.89
N THR A 20 -13.36 -15.56 9.64
CA THR A 20 -12.69 -15.35 10.93
C THR A 20 -11.21 -15.08 10.79
N LEU A 21 -10.59 -15.55 9.71
CA LEU A 21 -9.16 -15.40 9.44
C LEU A 21 -8.94 -14.47 8.25
N GLY A 22 -7.94 -13.60 8.37
CA GLY A 22 -7.45 -12.78 7.27
C GLY A 22 -6.44 -13.55 6.42
N CYS A 23 -6.29 -13.13 5.16
CA CYS A 23 -5.22 -13.55 4.28
C CYS A 23 -4.12 -12.49 4.28
N GLY A 24 -2.86 -12.89 4.52
CA GLY A 24 -1.73 -11.98 4.50
C GLY A 24 -1.45 -11.46 3.10
N VAL A 25 -1.01 -10.21 3.02
CA VAL A 25 -0.59 -9.56 1.77
C VAL A 25 0.74 -8.84 1.95
N GLU A 26 1.53 -8.85 0.90
CA GLU A 26 2.71 -8.01 0.74
C GLU A 26 2.48 -7.04 -0.42
N VAL A 27 2.93 -5.81 -0.24
CA VAL A 27 2.80 -4.74 -1.22
C VAL A 27 4.17 -4.17 -1.51
N ASP A 28 4.46 -3.97 -2.77
CA ASP A 28 5.68 -3.32 -3.26
C ASP A 28 5.26 -2.26 -4.28
N PHE A 29 5.70 -1.00 -4.13
CA PHE A 29 5.31 0.03 -5.07
C PHE A 29 6.34 1.16 -5.19
N ASP A 30 6.37 1.75 -6.36
CA ASP A 30 7.06 2.99 -6.66
C ASP A 30 6.07 4.14 -6.77
N LEU A 31 6.37 5.24 -6.08
CA LEU A 31 5.65 6.50 -6.22
C LEU A 31 6.57 7.49 -6.93
N THR A 32 6.15 7.98 -8.08
CA THR A 32 6.83 8.98 -8.88
C THR A 32 6.02 10.26 -8.99
N GLU A 33 6.70 11.38 -9.11
CA GLU A 33 6.08 12.68 -9.39
C GLU A 33 6.16 12.94 -10.88
N GLU A 34 5.00 13.17 -11.49
CA GLU A 34 4.83 13.43 -12.90
C GLU A 34 4.29 14.85 -13.09
N ASP A 35 4.35 15.39 -14.31
CA ASP A 35 3.87 16.75 -14.61
C ASP A 35 2.38 16.96 -14.24
N ALA A 36 1.56 15.93 -14.39
CA ALA A 36 0.13 15.95 -14.12
C ALA A 36 -0.28 15.51 -12.71
N GLY A 37 0.66 15.05 -11.88
CA GLY A 37 0.35 14.53 -10.54
C GLY A 37 1.32 13.45 -10.09
N LYS A 38 0.84 12.53 -9.27
CA LYS A 38 1.64 11.42 -8.75
C LYS A 38 1.17 10.10 -9.36
N LEU A 39 2.13 9.27 -9.75
CA LEU A 39 1.90 7.93 -10.26
C LEU A 39 2.40 6.91 -9.24
N ILE A 40 1.58 5.93 -8.92
CA ILE A 40 1.94 4.78 -8.10
C ILE A 40 1.80 3.52 -8.96
N ALA A 41 2.91 2.81 -9.13
CA ALA A 41 2.94 1.48 -9.73
C ALA A 41 3.14 0.46 -8.63
N ALA A 42 2.14 -0.35 -8.34
CA ALA A 42 2.11 -1.26 -7.21
C ALA A 42 1.91 -2.70 -7.62
N ARG A 43 2.57 -3.61 -6.91
CA ARG A 43 2.32 -5.03 -6.93
C ARG A 43 1.87 -5.49 -5.57
N VAL A 44 0.79 -6.27 -5.54
CA VAL A 44 0.22 -6.89 -4.33
C VAL A 44 0.29 -8.40 -4.49
N GLU A 45 0.88 -9.07 -3.54
CA GLU A 45 0.96 -10.52 -3.50
C GLU A 45 0.27 -11.02 -2.22
N SER A 46 -0.59 -12.01 -2.35
CA SER A 46 -1.28 -12.60 -1.22
C SER A 46 -0.72 -13.98 -0.85
N GLN A 47 -0.90 -14.39 0.39
CA GLN A 47 -0.43 -15.69 0.88
C GLN A 47 -1.06 -16.89 0.17
N ASP A 48 -2.22 -16.72 -0.42
CA ASP A 48 -2.91 -17.74 -1.24
C ASP A 48 -2.36 -17.85 -2.67
N GLY A 49 -1.35 -17.01 -3.02
CA GLY A 49 -0.67 -17.03 -4.30
C GLY A 49 -1.31 -16.12 -5.36
N ALA A 50 -2.33 -15.32 -5.01
CA ALA A 50 -2.87 -14.33 -5.92
C ALA A 50 -1.93 -13.13 -6.05
N GLU A 51 -1.74 -12.65 -7.28
CA GLU A 51 -0.94 -11.46 -7.60
C GLU A 51 -1.82 -10.42 -8.30
N LEU A 52 -1.57 -9.16 -8.00
CA LEU A 52 -2.31 -8.03 -8.54
C LEU A 52 -1.37 -6.87 -8.83
N ASP A 53 -1.29 -6.45 -10.08
CA ASP A 53 -0.59 -5.23 -10.47
C ASP A 53 -1.59 -4.08 -10.56
N LEU A 54 -1.25 -2.95 -9.94
CA LEU A 54 -2.07 -1.75 -9.87
C LEU A 54 -1.31 -0.54 -10.40
N THR A 55 -2.00 0.28 -11.16
CA THR A 55 -1.56 1.63 -11.50
C THR A 55 -2.53 2.63 -10.90
N ILE A 56 -2.01 3.57 -10.11
CA ILE A 56 -2.81 4.58 -9.41
C ILE A 56 -2.31 5.97 -9.80
N TRP A 57 -3.20 6.79 -10.32
CA TRP A 57 -2.96 8.21 -10.57
C TRP A 57 -3.61 9.06 -9.49
N VAL A 58 -2.87 10.03 -8.97
CA VAL A 58 -3.34 10.98 -7.96
C VAL A 58 -3.04 12.38 -8.46
N VAL A 59 -4.08 13.13 -8.80
CA VAL A 59 -4.00 14.47 -9.39
C VAL A 59 -4.69 15.46 -8.47
N ALA A 60 -3.98 16.51 -8.05
CA ALA A 60 -4.58 17.59 -7.26
C ALA A 60 -5.62 18.35 -8.08
N ASP A 61 -6.74 18.69 -7.47
CA ASP A 61 -7.75 19.59 -8.04
C ASP A 61 -7.68 21.01 -7.43
N GLU A 62 -8.50 21.92 -7.94
CA GLU A 62 -8.47 23.33 -7.55
C GLU A 62 -9.06 23.61 -6.15
N VAL A 63 -9.74 22.64 -5.55
CA VAL A 63 -10.46 22.82 -4.28
C VAL A 63 -9.77 22.13 -3.08
N GLY A 64 -8.54 21.62 -3.28
CA GLY A 64 -7.75 20.96 -2.22
C GLY A 64 -8.10 19.49 -2.01
N THR A 65 -8.85 18.91 -2.92
CA THR A 65 -9.03 17.46 -3.04
C THR A 65 -8.16 16.91 -4.16
N TYR A 66 -8.20 15.62 -4.35
CA TYR A 66 -7.43 14.89 -5.36
C TYR A 66 -8.37 13.99 -6.14
N SER A 67 -8.23 13.99 -7.45
CA SER A 67 -8.78 12.94 -8.29
C SER A 67 -7.88 11.73 -8.21
N VAL A 68 -8.45 10.55 -8.00
CA VAL A 68 -7.73 9.28 -7.90
C VAL A 68 -8.31 8.30 -8.90
N SER A 69 -7.43 7.70 -9.70
CA SER A 69 -7.79 6.65 -10.67
C SER A 69 -7.00 5.41 -10.36
N VAL A 70 -7.64 4.25 -10.26
CA VAL A 70 -7.00 2.96 -10.03
C VAL A 70 -7.34 2.01 -11.17
N ARG A 71 -6.32 1.38 -11.73
CA ARG A 71 -6.41 0.42 -12.84
C ARG A 71 -5.71 -0.88 -12.47
N GLY A 72 -6.23 -1.99 -12.94
CA GLY A 72 -5.57 -3.30 -12.78
C GLY A 72 -6.16 -4.22 -11.70
N ILE A 73 -7.29 -3.87 -11.09
CA ILE A 73 -8.00 -4.70 -10.10
C ILE A 73 -9.15 -5.54 -10.71
N GLY A 74 -9.17 -5.67 -12.03
CA GLY A 74 -10.26 -6.32 -12.77
C GLY A 74 -11.46 -5.42 -13.01
N VAL A 75 -11.65 -4.37 -12.20
CA VAL A 75 -12.64 -3.31 -12.38
C VAL A 75 -11.92 -1.97 -12.17
N ASP A 76 -11.94 -1.15 -13.20
CA ASP A 76 -11.37 0.20 -13.10
C ASP A 76 -12.24 1.06 -12.19
N VAL A 77 -11.60 1.80 -11.27
CA VAL A 77 -12.30 2.69 -10.35
C VAL A 77 -11.68 4.08 -10.36
N ASP A 78 -12.52 5.07 -10.24
CA ASP A 78 -12.16 6.48 -10.17
C ASP A 78 -12.85 7.12 -8.96
N GLY A 79 -12.31 8.20 -8.46
CA GLY A 79 -12.94 8.89 -7.34
C GLY A 79 -12.15 10.07 -6.83
N THR A 80 -12.41 10.39 -5.58
CA THR A 80 -11.84 11.57 -4.94
C THR A 80 -11.24 11.24 -3.58
N ALA A 81 -10.23 12.01 -3.20
CA ALA A 81 -9.58 11.89 -1.91
C ALA A 81 -9.22 13.26 -1.34
N LYS A 82 -9.13 13.34 -0.02
CA LYS A 82 -8.54 14.44 0.73
C LYS A 82 -7.20 13.95 1.28
N LEU A 83 -6.09 14.47 0.78
CA LEU A 83 -4.74 13.96 1.08
C LEU A 83 -3.76 15.02 1.60
N GLU A 84 -4.19 16.29 1.77
CA GLU A 84 -3.33 17.37 2.26
C GLU A 84 -3.10 17.27 3.77
N ALA A 85 -4.16 17.10 4.53
CA ALA A 85 -4.14 17.08 5.98
C ALA A 85 -5.02 15.95 6.52
N GLU A 86 -4.74 15.52 7.73
CA GLU A 86 -5.54 14.50 8.41
C GLU A 86 -7.00 14.96 8.62
N PRO A 87 -7.95 14.05 8.53
CA PRO A 87 -7.81 12.67 8.14
C PRO A 87 -7.62 12.53 6.61
N HIS A 88 -6.64 11.69 6.19
CA HIS A 88 -6.44 11.37 4.79
C HIS A 88 -7.42 10.27 4.39
N LEU A 89 -8.38 10.62 3.57
CA LEU A 89 -9.50 9.75 3.19
C LEU A 89 -9.71 9.74 1.69
N GLY A 90 -10.18 8.64 1.15
CA GLY A 90 -10.60 8.52 -0.25
C GLY A 90 -11.79 7.61 -0.44
N LEU A 91 -12.54 7.90 -1.49
CA LEU A 91 -13.69 7.16 -1.96
C LEU A 91 -13.60 7.00 -3.47
N LEU A 92 -13.62 5.75 -3.92
CA LEU A 92 -13.53 5.39 -5.31
C LEU A 92 -14.73 4.51 -5.70
N TRP A 93 -15.13 4.56 -6.96
CA TRP A 93 -16.23 3.75 -7.50
C TRP A 93 -15.96 3.39 -8.96
N SER A 94 -16.53 2.27 -9.40
CA SER A 94 -16.58 1.91 -10.81
C SER A 94 -17.62 2.72 -11.55
N GLU A 95 -17.46 2.88 -12.87
CA GLU A 95 -18.39 3.63 -13.73
C GLU A 95 -19.81 3.10 -13.65
N ASP A 96 -19.98 1.78 -13.56
CA ASP A 96 -21.28 1.11 -13.40
C ASP A 96 -21.86 1.19 -11.97
N GLY A 97 -21.12 1.77 -11.02
CA GLY A 97 -21.50 1.86 -9.62
C GLY A 97 -21.50 0.52 -8.87
N GLY A 98 -21.04 -0.56 -9.49
CA GLY A 98 -21.04 -1.91 -8.89
C GLY A 98 -19.95 -2.12 -7.86
N THR A 99 -18.87 -1.35 -7.92
CA THR A 99 -17.73 -1.43 -6.99
C THR A 99 -17.50 -0.10 -6.28
N HIS A 100 -17.31 -0.15 -4.97
CA HIS A 100 -16.92 0.99 -4.15
C HIS A 100 -15.71 0.62 -3.29
N ILE A 101 -14.76 1.55 -3.17
CA ILE A 101 -13.59 1.43 -2.31
C ILE A 101 -13.52 2.66 -1.42
N THR A 102 -13.36 2.45 -0.13
CA THR A 102 -13.08 3.52 0.82
C THR A 102 -11.78 3.23 1.51
N PHE A 103 -10.93 4.23 1.65
CA PHE A 103 -9.65 4.06 2.32
C PHE A 103 -9.30 5.26 3.21
N ALA A 104 -8.43 4.99 4.18
CA ALA A 104 -7.80 5.99 5.01
C ALA A 104 -6.29 5.72 5.12
N LEU A 105 -5.51 6.80 5.05
CA LEU A 105 -4.07 6.79 5.37
C LEU A 105 -3.86 7.51 6.70
N PHE A 106 -2.99 6.99 7.55
CA PHE A 106 -2.68 7.57 8.85
C PHE A 106 -1.23 7.26 9.27
N LYS A 107 -0.66 8.12 10.09
CA LYS A 107 0.66 7.87 10.67
C LYS A 107 0.57 6.81 11.76
N ALA A 108 1.47 5.82 11.72
CA ALA A 108 1.63 4.77 12.72
C ALA A 108 3.13 4.66 13.03
N ARG A 109 3.57 5.02 14.22
CA ARG A 109 4.99 5.00 14.64
C ARG A 109 6.00 5.16 13.50
N ASP A 110 6.54 4.03 12.99
CA ASP A 110 7.57 3.99 11.94
C ASP A 110 6.99 3.65 10.56
N ALA A 111 5.66 3.64 10.42
CA ALA A 111 4.95 3.26 9.22
C ALA A 111 3.84 4.26 8.86
N ILE A 112 3.32 4.12 7.67
CA ILE A 112 2.05 4.71 7.28
C ILE A 112 1.04 3.56 7.23
N GLY A 113 -0.03 3.67 8.00
CA GLY A 113 -1.16 2.75 7.95
C GLY A 113 -2.07 3.07 6.78
N LEU A 114 -2.50 2.06 6.07
CA LEU A 114 -3.51 2.13 5.02
C LEU A 114 -4.62 1.14 5.38
N ARG A 115 -5.81 1.64 5.65
CA ARG A 115 -7.00 0.84 5.95
C ARG A 115 -8.10 1.13 4.98
N GLY A 116 -8.93 0.13 4.72
CA GLY A 116 -10.11 0.36 3.93
C GLY A 116 -11.03 -0.84 3.84
N PHE A 117 -12.04 -0.66 3.04
CA PHE A 117 -12.90 -1.73 2.60
C PHE A 117 -13.30 -1.52 1.14
N SER A 118 -13.60 -2.61 0.48
CA SER A 118 -14.19 -2.62 -0.84
C SER A 118 -15.50 -3.38 -0.83
N ARG A 119 -16.43 -2.93 -1.65
CA ARG A 119 -17.70 -3.60 -1.90
C ARG A 119 -17.87 -3.80 -3.40
N ALA A 120 -18.10 -5.03 -3.79
CA ALA A 120 -18.44 -5.41 -5.16
C ALA A 120 -19.71 -6.25 -5.13
N GLY A 121 -20.84 -5.67 -5.52
CA GLY A 121 -22.14 -6.29 -5.33
C GLY A 121 -22.45 -6.58 -3.86
N ARG A 122 -22.55 -7.87 -3.49
CA ARG A 122 -22.78 -8.33 -2.10
C ARG A 122 -21.47 -8.66 -1.36
N ALA A 123 -20.36 -8.79 -2.06
CA ALA A 123 -19.07 -9.09 -1.47
C ALA A 123 -18.48 -7.83 -0.81
N VAL A 124 -18.11 -7.95 0.45
CA VAL A 124 -17.40 -6.89 1.20
C VAL A 124 -16.09 -7.45 1.70
N LEU A 125 -15.03 -6.71 1.47
CA LEU A 125 -13.66 -7.02 1.82
C LEU A 125 -13.10 -5.89 2.67
N THR A 126 -12.57 -6.19 3.85
CA THR A 126 -11.80 -5.23 4.64
C THR A 126 -10.31 -5.53 4.55
N TRP A 127 -9.48 -4.51 4.61
CA TRP A 127 -8.04 -4.66 4.51
C TRP A 127 -7.29 -3.61 5.32
N GLU A 128 -6.09 -3.98 5.73
CA GLU A 128 -5.16 -3.14 6.47
C GLU A 128 -3.72 -3.48 6.09
N VAL A 129 -2.93 -2.47 5.80
CA VAL A 129 -1.53 -2.59 5.41
C VAL A 129 -0.69 -1.56 6.15
N ALA A 130 0.44 -1.95 6.69
CA ALA A 130 1.47 -1.04 7.17
C ALA A 130 2.53 -0.85 6.07
N ILE A 131 2.80 0.40 5.70
CA ILE A 131 3.64 0.79 4.58
C ILE A 131 4.89 1.48 5.12
N TYR A 132 6.06 1.09 4.61
CA TYR A 132 7.36 1.60 4.98
C TYR A 132 8.13 2.09 3.75
N PRO A 133 8.88 3.20 3.84
CA PRO A 133 9.82 3.54 2.79
C PRO A 133 10.92 2.46 2.75
N ARG A 134 11.19 1.93 1.57
CA ARG A 134 12.31 1.01 1.37
C ARG A 134 13.60 1.82 1.44
N ARG A 135 14.32 1.71 2.54
CA ARG A 135 15.66 2.27 2.64
C ARG A 135 16.56 1.45 1.73
N ASN A 136 17.15 2.09 0.73
CA ASN A 136 18.29 1.51 0.04
C ASN A 136 19.37 1.33 1.09
N VAL A 137 19.63 0.08 1.48
CA VAL A 137 20.84 -0.26 2.21
C VAL A 137 21.95 -0.01 1.20
N VAL A 138 22.55 1.17 1.27
CA VAL A 138 23.85 1.39 0.62
C VAL A 138 24.76 0.33 1.24
N SER A 139 25.13 -0.65 0.44
CA SER A 139 26.14 -1.65 0.79
C SER A 139 27.45 -0.90 0.99
N GLY A 140 27.62 -0.28 2.13
CA GLY A 140 28.92 0.16 2.62
C GLY A 140 29.64 -1.09 3.13
N ASP A 141 30.84 -1.30 2.66
CA ASP A 141 31.78 -2.33 3.08
C ASP A 141 32.07 -2.28 4.60
N ASN A 142 31.14 -2.71 5.41
CA ASN A 142 31.35 -2.99 6.82
C ASN A 142 30.72 -4.35 7.14
N ILE A 143 31.24 -5.38 6.50
CA ILE A 143 31.12 -6.75 7.03
C ILE A 143 32.10 -6.84 8.20
N VAL A 144 31.62 -6.54 9.40
CA VAL A 144 32.31 -6.96 10.61
C VAL A 144 32.12 -8.46 10.70
N ALA A 145 33.13 -9.21 10.27
CA ALA A 145 33.16 -10.63 10.47
C ALA A 145 33.23 -10.88 11.98
N PHE A 146 32.16 -11.39 12.57
CA PHE A 146 32.19 -11.93 13.93
C PHE A 146 33.01 -13.22 13.90
N ASP A 147 34.26 -13.10 14.34
CA ASP A 147 35.14 -14.25 14.55
C ASP A 147 34.61 -15.05 15.75
N VAL A 148 33.89 -16.12 15.45
CA VAL A 148 33.41 -17.06 16.47
C VAL A 148 34.62 -17.87 16.95
N ARG A 149 35.29 -17.39 17.99
CA ARG A 149 36.31 -18.18 18.68
C ARG A 149 35.66 -19.43 19.27
N ARG A 150 35.94 -20.60 18.66
CA ARG A 150 35.60 -21.89 19.23
C ARG A 150 36.37 -22.08 20.53
N PRO A 151 35.74 -22.41 21.67
CA PRO A 151 36.46 -22.74 22.87
C PRO A 151 37.26 -24.03 22.64
N LYS A 152 38.57 -23.99 22.86
CA LYS A 152 39.40 -25.18 22.89
C LYS A 152 38.99 -26.01 24.10
N LEU A 153 38.42 -27.19 23.86
CA LEU A 153 38.29 -28.26 24.87
C LEU A 153 39.70 -28.69 25.24
N ARG A 154 40.08 -28.43 26.51
CA ARG A 154 41.26 -29.05 27.12
C ARG A 154 40.88 -30.53 27.40
N GLY A 155 41.64 -31.43 26.80
CA GLY A 155 41.66 -32.83 27.20
C GLY A 155 42.46 -33.00 28.49
#